data_5566bce9fac774b7a764b75298ea69d2
#
_entry.id   5566bce9fac774b7a764b75298ea69d2
#
_cell.length_a   1.000
_cell.length_b   1.000
_cell.length_c   1.000
_cell.angle_alpha   90.00
_cell.angle_beta   90.00
_cell.angle_gamma   90.00
#
_symmetry.space_group_name_H-M   'P 1'
#
loop_
_entity.id
_entity.type
_entity.pdbx_description
1 polymer ?
#
loop_
_entity_poly.entity_id
_entity_poly.type
_entity_poly.pdbx_seq_one_letter_code
_entity_poly.pdbx_strand_id
1 'polypeptide(L)'
;MKQLNKLQTIIFLAGAVLMVIGAGIYVFSAWAAASVVFAAGAIAFASMQLMQTYEGNSITVRRLRRIMDIGDVMFILSAVLMLENSFQFLLPLFLKYFENGYYHYVTYIHNNWVVLLLIAAIIEIYTTHRISNELKKDNQ
;
A
#
# COMPACT_ATOMS: atom_id res chain seq x y z
N MET A 1 -12.36 -14.24 -11.53
CA MET A 1 -11.77 -12.91 -11.35
C MET A 1 -11.10 -12.47 -12.65
N LYS A 2 -11.37 -11.25 -13.09
CA LYS A 2 -10.77 -10.74 -14.31
C LYS A 2 -9.27 -10.57 -14.11
N GLN A 3 -8.48 -11.21 -14.95
CA GLN A 3 -7.03 -11.19 -14.83
C GLN A 3 -6.45 -10.01 -15.60
N LEU A 4 -5.33 -9.50 -15.11
CA LEU A 4 -4.57 -8.47 -15.80
C LEU A 4 -3.95 -9.05 -17.06
N ASN A 5 -3.80 -8.22 -18.11
CA ASN A 5 -3.05 -8.64 -19.27
C ASN A 5 -1.56 -8.75 -18.92
N LYS A 6 -0.74 -9.23 -19.89
CA LYS A 6 0.67 -9.48 -19.64
C LYS A 6 1.43 -8.22 -19.20
N LEU A 7 1.15 -7.08 -19.87
CA LEU A 7 1.80 -5.81 -19.53
C LEU A 7 1.39 -5.34 -18.13
N GLN A 8 0.10 -5.41 -17.80
CA GLN A 8 -0.40 -5.01 -16.49
C GLN A 8 0.16 -5.89 -15.37
N THR A 9 0.32 -7.19 -15.63
CA THR A 9 0.92 -8.11 -14.66
C THR A 9 2.39 -7.75 -14.41
N ILE A 10 3.13 -7.39 -15.47
CA ILE A 10 4.52 -6.97 -15.33
C ILE A 10 4.61 -5.69 -14.48
N ILE A 11 3.73 -4.71 -14.73
CA ILE A 11 3.69 -3.46 -13.96
C ILE A 11 3.35 -3.75 -12.50
N PHE A 12 2.40 -4.64 -12.24
CA PHE A 12 1.99 -5.04 -10.89
C PHE A 12 3.17 -5.66 -10.12
N LEU A 13 3.86 -6.61 -10.74
CA LEU A 13 5.01 -7.29 -10.11
C LEU A 13 6.18 -6.33 -9.92
N ALA A 14 6.44 -5.47 -10.90
CA ALA A 14 7.49 -4.45 -10.79
C ALA A 14 7.19 -3.49 -9.65
N GLY A 15 5.93 -3.09 -9.49
CA GLY A 15 5.50 -2.23 -8.39
C GLY A 15 5.76 -2.88 -7.04
N ALA A 16 5.43 -4.16 -6.90
CA ALA A 16 5.68 -4.90 -5.66
C ALA A 16 7.18 -4.97 -5.33
N VAL A 17 8.02 -5.24 -6.32
CA VAL A 17 9.47 -5.29 -6.14
C VAL A 17 10.01 -3.92 -5.75
N LEU A 18 9.55 -2.85 -6.40
CA LEU A 18 9.97 -1.48 -6.07
C LEU A 18 9.58 -1.11 -4.65
N MET A 19 8.39 -1.54 -4.18
CA MET A 19 7.96 -1.30 -2.80
C MET A 19 8.90 -1.98 -1.81
N VAL A 20 9.24 -3.24 -2.04
CA VAL A 20 10.14 -4.00 -1.16
C VAL A 20 11.52 -3.36 -1.13
N ILE A 21 12.07 -3.03 -2.29
CA ILE A 21 13.40 -2.42 -2.39
C ILE A 21 13.39 -1.04 -1.71
N GLY A 22 12.38 -0.21 -2.01
CA GLY A 22 12.27 1.12 -1.43
C GLY A 22 12.16 1.09 0.08
N ALA A 23 11.29 0.23 0.61
CA ALA A 23 11.12 0.10 2.06
C ALA A 23 12.39 -0.41 2.72
N GLY A 24 13.06 -1.40 2.12
CA GLY A 24 14.30 -1.93 2.66
C GLY A 24 15.41 -0.90 2.71
N ILE A 25 15.63 -0.18 1.63
CA ILE A 25 16.66 0.88 1.57
C ILE A 25 16.32 2.00 2.57
N TYR A 26 15.04 2.36 2.66
CA TYR A 26 14.61 3.42 3.58
C TYR A 26 14.90 3.04 5.04
N VAL A 27 14.62 1.80 5.42
CA VAL A 27 14.88 1.33 6.78
C VAL A 27 16.38 1.37 7.12
N PHE A 28 17.23 1.00 6.16
CA PHE A 28 18.67 0.93 6.40
C PHE A 28 19.37 2.28 6.25
N SER A 29 18.94 3.14 5.32
CA SER A 29 19.68 4.34 4.94
C SER A 29 18.86 5.63 5.03
N ALA A 30 17.52 5.52 5.16
CA ALA A 30 16.59 6.65 5.24
C ALA A 30 16.78 7.67 4.10
N TRP A 31 17.13 7.20 2.89
CA TRP A 31 17.29 8.07 1.72
C TRP A 31 15.92 8.57 1.25
N ALA A 32 15.85 9.86 0.92
CA ALA A 32 14.67 10.43 0.29
C ALA A 32 14.33 9.74 -1.03
N ALA A 33 15.35 9.36 -1.82
CA ALA A 33 15.17 8.61 -3.06
C ALA A 33 14.46 7.28 -2.81
N ALA A 34 14.73 6.60 -1.69
CA ALA A 34 14.06 5.34 -1.35
C ALA A 34 12.57 5.54 -1.13
N SER A 35 12.15 6.65 -0.53
CA SER A 35 10.72 6.95 -0.34
C SER A 35 10.03 7.21 -1.68
N VAL A 36 10.70 7.84 -2.63
CA VAL A 36 10.16 8.06 -3.98
C VAL A 36 10.00 6.72 -4.71
N VAL A 37 11.00 5.83 -4.61
CA VAL A 37 10.94 4.49 -5.20
C VAL A 37 9.76 3.70 -4.60
N PHE A 38 9.61 3.74 -3.28
CA PHE A 38 8.48 3.07 -2.62
C PHE A 38 7.15 3.65 -3.09
N ALA A 39 7.03 4.97 -3.17
CA ALA A 39 5.80 5.62 -3.60
C ALA A 39 5.42 5.24 -5.03
N ALA A 40 6.40 5.23 -5.94
CA ALA A 40 6.17 4.82 -7.32
C ALA A 40 5.71 3.36 -7.38
N GLY A 41 6.35 2.49 -6.62
CA GLY A 41 5.98 1.08 -6.53
C GLY A 41 4.57 0.89 -5.96
N ALA A 42 4.24 1.62 -4.91
CA ALA A 42 2.91 1.54 -4.27
C ALA A 42 1.81 1.99 -5.24
N ILE A 43 2.03 3.07 -5.97
CA ILE A 43 1.07 3.56 -6.95
C ILE A 43 0.88 2.53 -8.06
N ALA A 44 1.95 1.98 -8.61
CA ALA A 44 1.88 0.97 -9.66
C ALA A 44 1.17 -0.30 -9.17
N PHE A 45 1.54 -0.79 -8.00
CA PHE A 45 0.96 -1.99 -7.41
C PHE A 45 -0.53 -1.80 -7.14
N ALA A 46 -0.90 -0.74 -6.42
CA ALA A 46 -2.28 -0.50 -6.04
C ALA A 46 -3.16 -0.24 -7.27
N SER A 47 -2.67 0.53 -8.24
CA SER A 47 -3.42 0.83 -9.45
C SER A 47 -3.74 -0.45 -10.23
N MET A 48 -2.76 -1.31 -10.41
CA MET A 48 -2.98 -2.56 -11.15
C MET A 48 -3.88 -3.50 -10.37
N GLN A 49 -3.74 -3.58 -9.05
CA GLN A 49 -4.60 -4.44 -8.24
C GLN A 49 -6.05 -3.95 -8.21
N LEU A 50 -6.26 -2.63 -8.14
CA LEU A 50 -7.60 -2.06 -8.21
C LEU A 50 -8.28 -2.27 -9.57
N MET A 51 -7.50 -2.45 -10.64
CA MET A 51 -8.04 -2.75 -11.95
C MET A 51 -8.53 -4.19 -12.10
N GLN A 52 -8.12 -5.09 -11.22
CA GLN A 52 -8.64 -6.45 -11.20
C GLN A 52 -10.09 -6.43 -10.71
N THR A 53 -10.98 -7.09 -11.44
CA THR A 53 -12.40 -7.16 -11.08
C THR A 53 -12.85 -8.61 -10.94
N TYR A 54 -13.82 -8.82 -10.07
CA TYR A 54 -14.44 -10.12 -9.89
C TYR A 54 -15.88 -10.06 -10.38
N GLU A 55 -16.21 -10.87 -11.37
CA GLU A 55 -17.53 -10.90 -12.00
C GLU A 55 -18.38 -12.09 -11.55
N GLY A 56 -17.84 -12.95 -10.67
CA GLY A 56 -18.55 -14.13 -10.17
C GLY A 56 -19.57 -13.81 -9.08
N ASN A 57 -20.23 -14.85 -8.59
CA ASN A 57 -21.34 -14.73 -7.65
C ASN A 57 -20.96 -14.99 -6.19
N SER A 58 -19.68 -15.30 -5.89
CA SER A 58 -19.26 -15.60 -4.54
C SER A 58 -19.26 -14.34 -3.68
N ILE A 59 -20.06 -14.32 -2.63
CA ILE A 59 -20.09 -13.21 -1.67
C ILE A 59 -18.79 -13.12 -0.91
N THR A 60 -18.17 -14.27 -0.60
CA THR A 60 -16.91 -14.33 0.12
C THR A 60 -15.80 -13.64 -0.66
N VAL A 61 -15.68 -13.91 -1.98
CA VAL A 61 -14.65 -13.28 -2.82
C VAL A 61 -14.89 -11.77 -2.93
N ARG A 62 -16.15 -11.34 -3.08
CA ARG A 62 -16.47 -9.91 -3.12
C ARG A 62 -16.07 -9.19 -1.85
N ARG A 63 -16.33 -9.81 -0.69
CA ARG A 63 -15.94 -9.25 0.61
C ARG A 63 -14.41 -9.15 0.73
N LEU A 64 -13.70 -10.21 0.35
CA LEU A 64 -12.25 -10.23 0.38
C LEU A 64 -11.64 -9.18 -0.54
N ARG A 65 -12.25 -8.97 -1.71
CA ARG A 65 -11.81 -7.91 -2.63
C ARG A 65 -11.94 -6.52 -2.02
N ARG A 66 -13.01 -6.26 -1.29
CA ARG A 66 -13.16 -4.96 -0.60
C ARG A 66 -12.10 -4.77 0.47
N ILE A 67 -11.77 -5.82 1.22
CA ILE A 67 -10.71 -5.76 2.22
C ILE A 67 -9.37 -5.53 1.54
N MET A 68 -9.11 -6.18 0.41
CA MET A 68 -7.90 -5.99 -0.38
C MET A 68 -7.78 -4.54 -0.86
N ASP A 69 -8.87 -3.94 -1.32
CA ASP A 69 -8.88 -2.54 -1.75
C ASP A 69 -8.52 -1.60 -0.59
N ILE A 70 -8.97 -1.91 0.62
CA ILE A 70 -8.58 -1.16 1.82
C ILE A 70 -7.06 -1.27 2.04
N GLY A 71 -6.51 -2.47 1.87
CA GLY A 71 -5.06 -2.68 1.95
C GLY A 71 -4.30 -1.85 0.92
N ASP A 72 -4.80 -1.77 -0.31
CA ASP A 72 -4.18 -0.95 -1.36
C ASP A 72 -4.17 0.54 -0.98
N VAL A 73 -5.28 1.03 -0.44
CA VAL A 73 -5.37 2.42 0.03
C VAL A 73 -4.35 2.64 1.15
N MET A 74 -4.21 1.69 2.06
CA MET A 74 -3.23 1.79 3.15
C MET A 74 -1.79 1.79 2.65
N PHE A 75 -1.48 1.05 1.57
CA PHE A 75 -0.17 1.14 0.93
C PHE A 75 0.11 2.55 0.41
N ILE A 76 -0.87 3.17 -0.24
CA ILE A 76 -0.73 4.53 -0.77
C ILE A 76 -0.55 5.52 0.38
N LEU A 77 -1.33 5.40 1.46
CA LEU A 77 -1.18 6.25 2.64
C LEU A 77 0.19 6.07 3.29
N SER A 78 0.67 4.82 3.36
CA SER A 78 2.01 4.53 3.86
C SER A 78 3.08 5.24 3.01
N ALA A 79 2.91 5.22 1.68
CA ALA A 79 3.83 5.92 0.78
C ALA A 79 3.83 7.42 1.03
N VAL A 80 2.65 8.01 1.22
CA VAL A 80 2.52 9.45 1.51
C VAL A 80 3.23 9.78 2.82
N LEU A 81 3.03 8.96 3.87
CA LEU A 81 3.68 9.20 5.15
C LEU A 81 5.19 8.99 5.08
N MET A 82 5.66 8.05 4.27
CA MET A 82 7.10 7.86 4.06
C MET A 82 7.71 9.07 3.35
N LEU A 83 7.02 9.62 2.34
CA LEU A 83 7.45 10.85 1.68
C LEU A 83 7.45 12.02 2.66
N GLU A 84 6.42 12.11 3.52
CA GLU A 84 6.36 13.12 4.56
C GLU A 84 7.55 13.00 5.52
N ASN A 85 7.89 11.78 5.91
CA ASN A 85 9.02 11.53 6.81
C ASN A 85 10.34 11.99 6.19
N SER A 86 10.46 11.91 4.86
CA SER A 86 11.67 12.34 4.13
C SER A 86 11.68 13.84 3.86
N PHE A 87 10.56 14.43 3.44
CA PHE A 87 10.49 15.80 2.95
C PHE A 87 9.82 16.77 3.91
N GLN A 88 9.08 16.27 4.93
CA GLN A 88 8.47 17.05 6.00
C GLN A 88 7.55 18.17 5.48
N PHE A 89 6.75 17.85 4.44
CA PHE A 89 5.86 18.86 3.85
C PHE A 89 4.61 19.15 4.70
N LEU A 90 4.22 18.25 5.61
CA LEU A 90 3.10 18.47 6.52
C LEU A 90 3.51 19.16 7.81
N LEU A 91 4.79 19.13 8.17
CA LEU A 91 5.27 19.72 9.42
C LEU A 91 4.93 21.22 9.54
N PRO A 92 5.17 22.06 8.49
CA PRO A 92 4.80 23.46 8.58
C PRO A 92 3.31 23.71 8.82
N LEU A 93 2.44 22.85 8.25
CA LEU A 93 1.00 22.95 8.45
C LEU A 93 0.62 22.64 9.89
N PHE A 94 1.22 21.61 10.48
CA PHE A 94 0.97 21.26 11.88
C PHE A 94 1.44 22.37 12.82
N LEU A 95 2.58 22.96 12.55
CA LEU A 95 3.10 24.07 13.36
C LEU A 95 2.25 25.33 13.25
N LYS A 96 1.63 25.55 12.09
CA LYS A 96 0.82 26.75 11.84
C LYS A 96 -0.59 26.64 12.44
N TYR A 97 -1.23 25.46 12.33
CA TYR A 97 -2.65 25.32 12.62
C TYR A 97 -2.96 24.65 13.96
N PHE A 98 -1.99 24.01 14.60
CA PHE A 98 -2.23 23.30 15.86
C PHE A 98 -1.39 23.87 16.99
N GLU A 99 -2.00 24.05 18.16
CA GLU A 99 -1.24 24.22 19.40
C GLU A 99 -0.47 22.91 19.62
N ASN A 100 0.79 23.00 20.03
CA ASN A 100 1.67 21.84 20.17
C ASN A 100 1.75 21.02 18.87
N GLY A 101 1.79 21.69 17.72
CA GLY A 101 1.79 21.03 16.41
C GLY A 101 2.94 20.05 16.23
N TYR A 102 4.12 20.36 16.77
CA TYR A 102 5.26 19.44 16.69
C TYR A 102 4.99 18.13 17.43
N TYR A 103 4.36 18.22 18.61
CA TYR A 103 3.98 17.04 19.40
C TYR A 103 3.00 16.16 18.62
N HIS A 104 1.97 16.76 18.04
CA HIS A 104 0.99 16.03 17.23
C HIS A 104 1.64 15.42 16.00
N TYR A 105 2.52 16.14 15.34
CA TYR A 105 3.25 15.64 14.17
C TYR A 105 4.07 14.40 14.54
N VAL A 106 4.87 14.49 15.60
CA VAL A 106 5.72 13.37 16.02
C VAL A 106 4.88 12.18 16.46
N THR A 107 3.75 12.44 17.15
CA THR A 107 2.91 11.36 17.68
C THR A 107 2.13 10.64 16.59
N TYR A 108 1.58 11.38 15.61
CA TYR A 108 0.61 10.80 14.66
C TYR A 108 1.17 10.59 13.24
N ILE A 109 2.18 11.34 12.84
CA ILE A 109 2.69 11.32 11.47
C ILE A 109 4.07 10.68 11.36
N HIS A 110 4.99 11.06 12.24
CA HIS A 110 6.37 10.63 12.13
C HIS A 110 6.50 9.11 12.33
N ASN A 111 7.12 8.44 11.36
CA ASN A 111 7.34 6.98 11.35
C ASN A 111 6.06 6.11 11.35
N ASN A 112 4.88 6.70 11.25
CA ASN A 112 3.64 5.92 11.21
C ASN A 112 3.46 5.17 9.88
N TRP A 113 4.29 5.45 8.88
CA TRP A 113 4.29 4.70 7.64
C TRP A 113 4.57 3.21 7.87
N VAL A 114 5.39 2.88 8.87
CA VAL A 114 5.73 1.49 9.20
C VAL A 114 4.48 0.74 9.66
N VAL A 115 3.67 1.35 10.51
CA VAL A 115 2.44 0.73 11.03
C VAL A 115 1.46 0.48 9.89
N LEU A 116 1.24 1.48 9.04
CA LEU A 116 0.33 1.34 7.89
C LEU A 116 0.84 0.29 6.91
N LEU A 117 2.15 0.29 6.63
CA LEU A 117 2.75 -0.69 5.74
C LEU A 117 2.57 -2.11 6.26
N LEU A 118 2.80 -2.31 7.56
CA LEU A 118 2.66 -3.63 8.17
C LEU A 118 1.21 -4.13 8.10
N ILE A 119 0.25 -3.28 8.45
CA ILE A 119 -1.16 -3.63 8.38
C ILE A 119 -1.57 -3.93 6.94
N ALA A 120 -1.16 -3.10 5.99
CA ALA A 120 -1.45 -3.30 4.58
C ALA A 120 -0.87 -4.61 4.06
N ALA A 121 0.37 -4.93 4.43
CA ALA A 121 1.02 -6.17 4.02
C ALA A 121 0.28 -7.39 4.56
N ILE A 122 -0.13 -7.37 5.83
CA ILE A 122 -0.91 -8.46 6.43
C ILE A 122 -2.25 -8.63 5.70
N ILE A 123 -2.95 -7.54 5.43
CA ILE A 123 -4.21 -7.57 4.70
C ILE A 123 -4.01 -8.18 3.31
N GLU A 124 -2.99 -7.76 2.59
CA GLU A 124 -2.72 -8.24 1.23
C GLU A 124 -2.38 -9.73 1.22
N ILE A 125 -1.54 -10.19 2.13
CA ILE A 125 -1.17 -11.62 2.23
C ILE A 125 -2.41 -12.45 2.54
N TYR A 126 -3.19 -12.04 3.53
CA TYR A 126 -4.39 -12.76 3.94
C TYR A 126 -5.42 -12.80 2.81
N THR A 127 -5.75 -11.66 2.23
CA THR A 127 -6.79 -11.59 1.20
C THR A 127 -6.38 -12.30 -0.08
N THR A 128 -5.13 -12.17 -0.50
CA THR A 128 -4.62 -12.85 -1.69
C THR A 128 -4.72 -14.37 -1.53
N HIS A 129 -4.30 -14.88 -0.39
CA HIS A 129 -4.34 -16.31 -0.09
C HIS A 129 -5.80 -16.81 -0.05
N ARG A 130 -6.68 -16.09 0.65
CA ARG A 130 -8.09 -16.48 0.78
C ARG A 130 -8.83 -16.42 -0.54
N ILE A 131 -8.59 -15.38 -1.35
CA ILE A 131 -9.22 -15.26 -2.68
C ILE A 131 -8.76 -16.42 -3.57
N SER A 132 -7.47 -16.73 -3.56
CA SER A 132 -6.94 -17.85 -4.35
C SER A 132 -7.63 -19.17 -3.98
N ASN A 133 -7.78 -19.45 -2.68
CA ASN A 133 -8.43 -20.67 -2.22
C ASN A 133 -9.92 -20.71 -2.60
N GLU A 134 -10.63 -19.59 -2.47
CA GLU A 134 -12.05 -19.54 -2.83
C GLU A 134 -12.27 -19.72 -4.34
N LEU A 135 -11.39 -19.15 -5.17
CA LEU A 135 -11.46 -19.34 -6.62
C LEU A 135 -11.18 -20.78 -7.03
N LYS A 136 -10.28 -21.47 -6.33
CA LYS A 136 -10.04 -22.89 -6.57
C LYS A 136 -11.26 -23.75 -6.24
N LYS A 137 -11.99 -23.42 -5.17
CA LYS A 137 -13.22 -24.10 -4.81
C LYS A 137 -14.30 -23.91 -5.88
N ASP A 138 -14.42 -22.71 -6.43
CA ASP A 138 -15.38 -22.41 -7.48
C ASP A 138 -15.11 -23.20 -8.77
N ASN A 139 -13.85 -23.55 -9.02
CA ASN A 139 -13.43 -24.28 -10.22
C ASN A 139 -13.50 -25.80 -10.04
N GLN A 140 -13.85 -26.30 -8.86
CA GLN A 140 -14.10 -27.70 -8.59
C GLN A 140 -15.61 -27.99 -8.67
#